data_d02bd8c08906900faa5f6d24e01ba247
#
_entry.id   d02bd8c08906900faa5f6d24e01ba247
#
_cell.length_a   1.000
_cell.length_b   1.000
_cell.length_c   1.000
_cell.angle_alpha   90.00
_cell.angle_beta   90.00
_cell.angle_gamma   90.00
#
_symmetry.space_group_name_H-M   'P 1'
#
loop_
_entity.id
_entity.type
_entity.pdbx_description
1 polymer ?
#
loop_
_entity_poly.entity_id
_entity_poly.type
_entity_poly.pdbx_seq_one_letter_code
_entity_poly.pdbx_strand_id
1 'polypeptide(L)'
;MMDDPTVPEKVKHRLQVASQYCAGVASCTVPTDAKLDLTNNEAVFAVCIRLGLSLPGLTSATRCLRNCARMGPRAELDEATVSESILTGRHFLGCAACGTYCRHNGLVQVLHDFFRLEMCFSGRTRTVGSNYVGKQGTSDRYTDGQVWGSPHTGAKIAFDVGIVEPNSISHSARSGCNQSFLNVNAGTRDEEREKVKRYKVLCNQRGLTFVPIIFTTCGGMGEAFQRQIWHPHWKRVEAEDAEMKISEWVSRKRKLMWMARFGTEIAKHNALMISRSQNIADCE
;
A
#
# COMPACT_ATOMS: atom_id res chain seq x y z
N MET A 1 -12.55 7.43 -22.73
CA MET A 1 -12.33 8.38 -21.61
C MET A 1 -10.87 8.67 -21.38
N MET A 2 -9.98 7.67 -21.39
CA MET A 2 -8.53 7.92 -21.20
C MET A 2 -7.89 8.69 -22.35
N ASP A 3 -8.33 8.46 -23.56
CA ASP A 3 -7.83 9.12 -24.79
C ASP A 3 -8.61 10.38 -25.16
N ASP A 4 -9.62 10.75 -24.35
CA ASP A 4 -10.43 11.93 -24.58
C ASP A 4 -9.64 13.19 -24.18
N PRO A 5 -9.34 14.11 -25.11
CA PRO A 5 -8.56 15.31 -24.83
C PRO A 5 -9.30 16.31 -23.93
N THR A 6 -10.64 16.20 -23.81
CA THR A 6 -11.44 17.08 -22.93
C THR A 6 -11.35 16.69 -21.47
N VAL A 7 -10.92 15.45 -21.14
CA VAL A 7 -10.75 15.00 -19.75
C VAL A 7 -9.42 15.52 -19.22
N PRO A 8 -9.43 16.28 -18.11
CA PRO A 8 -8.19 16.78 -17.50
C PRO A 8 -7.22 15.65 -17.15
N GLU A 9 -5.91 15.83 -17.40
CA GLU A 9 -4.87 14.84 -17.14
C GLU A 9 -4.89 14.34 -15.67
N LYS A 10 -5.22 15.21 -14.74
CA LYS A 10 -5.39 14.86 -13.32
C LYS A 10 -6.50 13.81 -13.09
N VAL A 11 -7.58 13.90 -13.83
CA VAL A 11 -8.70 12.93 -13.76
C VAL A 11 -8.28 11.61 -14.41
N LYS A 12 -7.62 11.64 -15.56
CA LYS A 12 -7.08 10.46 -16.21
C LYS A 12 -6.13 9.70 -15.28
N HIS A 13 -5.19 10.41 -14.66
CA HIS A 13 -4.26 9.81 -13.70
C HIS A 13 -4.97 9.15 -12.51
N ARG A 14 -6.01 9.79 -11.96
CA ARG A 14 -6.81 9.19 -10.88
C ARG A 14 -7.50 7.91 -11.31
N LEU A 15 -8.08 7.89 -12.51
CA LEU A 15 -8.69 6.68 -13.06
C LEU A 15 -7.66 5.57 -13.26
N GLN A 16 -6.45 5.90 -13.69
CA GLN A 16 -5.36 4.93 -13.82
C GLN A 16 -4.95 4.36 -12.46
N VAL A 17 -4.77 5.21 -11.43
CA VAL A 17 -4.48 4.75 -10.06
C VAL A 17 -5.59 3.84 -9.55
N ALA A 18 -6.85 4.23 -9.76
CA ALA A 18 -8.01 3.45 -9.34
C ALA A 18 -8.14 2.12 -10.10
N SER A 19 -7.53 2.00 -11.28
CA SER A 19 -7.52 0.78 -12.11
C SER A 19 -6.29 -0.11 -11.90
N GLN A 20 -5.34 0.29 -11.05
CA GLN A 20 -4.20 -0.56 -10.72
C GLN A 20 -4.62 -1.95 -10.24
N TYR A 21 -3.78 -2.93 -10.52
CA TYR A 21 -4.02 -4.30 -10.07
C TYR A 21 -4.29 -4.35 -8.56
N CYS A 22 -5.39 -4.97 -8.17
CA CYS A 22 -5.95 -5.04 -6.82
C CYS A 22 -6.53 -3.74 -6.24
N ALA A 23 -6.35 -2.58 -6.89
CA ALA A 23 -6.93 -1.34 -6.38
C ALA A 23 -8.46 -1.44 -6.32
N GLY A 24 -9.01 -1.12 -5.16
CA GLY A 24 -10.46 -1.07 -4.95
C GLY A 24 -11.18 -2.41 -4.89
N VAL A 25 -10.49 -3.55 -4.87
CA VAL A 25 -11.14 -4.87 -4.70
C VAL A 25 -11.96 -4.91 -3.42
N ALA A 26 -11.44 -4.33 -2.32
CA ALA A 26 -12.18 -4.25 -1.06
C ALA A 26 -13.53 -3.53 -1.18
N SER A 27 -13.60 -2.48 -2.02
CA SER A 27 -14.84 -1.72 -2.24
C SER A 27 -15.86 -2.44 -3.14
N CYS A 28 -15.43 -3.49 -3.86
CA CYS A 28 -16.24 -4.23 -4.81
C CYS A 28 -16.56 -5.65 -4.33
N THR A 29 -15.97 -6.09 -3.22
CA THR A 29 -16.14 -7.46 -2.71
C THR A 29 -17.26 -7.46 -1.67
N VAL A 30 -18.22 -8.36 -1.83
CA VAL A 30 -19.23 -8.63 -0.80
C VAL A 30 -18.51 -9.29 0.38
N PRO A 31 -18.60 -8.74 1.59
CA PRO A 31 -17.96 -9.32 2.76
C PRO A 31 -18.49 -10.73 3.01
N THR A 32 -17.59 -11.70 3.04
CA THR A 32 -17.91 -13.10 3.41
C THR A 32 -17.29 -13.47 4.76
N ASP A 33 -16.52 -12.57 5.36
CA ASP A 33 -15.80 -12.72 6.62
C ASP A 33 -15.78 -11.34 7.30
N ALA A 34 -15.98 -11.31 8.61
CA ALA A 34 -15.92 -10.09 9.43
C ALA A 34 -14.60 -9.30 9.26
N LYS A 35 -13.50 -9.98 8.86
CA LYS A 35 -12.24 -9.31 8.54
C LYS A 35 -12.32 -8.45 7.29
N LEU A 36 -13.27 -8.70 6.41
CA LEU A 36 -13.52 -7.94 5.18
C LEU A 36 -14.56 -6.84 5.37
N ASP A 37 -15.24 -6.79 6.53
CA ASP A 37 -16.26 -5.79 6.81
C ASP A 37 -15.62 -4.41 6.94
N LEU A 38 -16.20 -3.46 6.22
CA LEU A 38 -15.98 -2.04 6.39
C LEU A 38 -17.22 -1.43 7.03
N THR A 39 -17.04 -0.55 8.00
CA THR A 39 -18.12 0.32 8.46
C THR A 39 -18.56 1.24 7.32
N ASN A 40 -19.78 1.81 7.43
CA ASN A 40 -20.26 2.74 6.41
C ASN A 40 -19.29 3.90 6.15
N ASN A 41 -18.68 4.45 7.19
CA ASN A 41 -17.71 5.54 7.06
C ASN A 41 -16.42 5.07 6.37
N GLU A 42 -15.90 3.90 6.73
CA GLU A 42 -14.71 3.33 6.07
C GLU A 42 -14.97 3.07 4.58
N ALA A 43 -16.14 2.55 4.23
CA ALA A 43 -16.53 2.31 2.85
C ALA A 43 -16.65 3.62 2.07
N VAL A 44 -17.31 4.64 2.63
CA VAL A 44 -17.41 5.97 2.02
C VAL A 44 -16.03 6.59 1.81
N PHE A 45 -15.16 6.54 2.82
CA PHE A 45 -13.80 7.07 2.71
C PHE A 45 -12.98 6.32 1.65
N ALA A 46 -13.07 4.99 1.60
CA ALA A 46 -12.39 4.19 0.58
C ALA A 46 -12.81 4.57 -0.84
N VAL A 47 -14.09 4.78 -1.07
CA VAL A 47 -14.63 5.22 -2.38
C VAL A 47 -14.17 6.64 -2.70
N CYS A 48 -14.30 7.58 -1.76
CA CYS A 48 -13.87 8.97 -1.97
C CYS A 48 -12.37 9.06 -2.27
N ILE A 49 -11.52 8.37 -1.52
CA ILE A 49 -10.08 8.33 -1.75
C ILE A 49 -9.78 7.80 -3.16
N ARG A 50 -10.41 6.69 -3.53
CA ARG A 50 -10.22 6.06 -4.84
C ARG A 50 -10.61 6.98 -5.99
N LEU A 51 -11.73 7.66 -5.88
CA LEU A 51 -12.23 8.56 -6.90
C LEU A 51 -11.64 9.98 -6.81
N GLY A 52 -10.90 10.26 -5.75
CA GLY A 52 -10.34 11.60 -5.48
C GLY A 52 -11.40 12.65 -5.20
N LEU A 53 -12.50 12.22 -4.59
CA LEU A 53 -13.57 13.10 -4.13
C LEU A 53 -13.21 13.73 -2.79
N SER A 54 -13.87 14.85 -2.46
CA SER A 54 -13.78 15.44 -1.12
C SER A 54 -14.32 14.48 -0.09
N LEU A 55 -13.63 14.36 1.03
CA LEU A 55 -14.02 13.48 2.12
C LEU A 55 -15.06 14.17 3.01
N PRO A 56 -16.11 13.46 3.43
CA PRO A 56 -17.08 14.00 4.38
C PRO A 56 -16.40 14.49 5.66
N GLY A 57 -16.80 15.65 6.15
CA GLY A 57 -16.27 16.26 7.38
C GLY A 57 -14.94 16.99 7.24
N LEU A 58 -14.24 16.91 6.10
CA LEU A 58 -13.06 17.72 5.85
C LEU A 58 -13.46 19.07 5.21
N THR A 59 -12.91 20.14 5.75
CA THR A 59 -13.11 21.49 5.24
C THR A 59 -11.76 22.12 4.88
N SER A 60 -11.79 23.26 4.21
CA SER A 60 -10.57 24.04 3.94
C SER A 60 -9.91 24.57 5.23
N ALA A 61 -10.65 24.62 6.32
CA ALA A 61 -10.13 24.99 7.64
C ALA A 61 -9.46 23.83 8.39
N THR A 62 -9.68 22.56 7.95
CA THR A 62 -9.08 21.38 8.58
C THR A 62 -7.54 21.48 8.51
N ARG A 63 -6.88 21.34 9.63
CA ARG A 63 -5.42 21.43 9.75
C ARG A 63 -4.82 20.06 10.06
N CYS A 64 -3.57 19.85 9.65
CA CYS A 64 -2.82 18.71 10.12
C CYS A 64 -2.41 18.90 11.58
N LEU A 65 -2.57 17.86 12.40
CA LEU A 65 -2.31 17.78 13.84
C LEU A 65 -0.95 18.31 14.33
N ARG A 66 0.03 18.31 13.49
CA ARG A 66 1.33 18.86 13.78
C ARG A 66 1.68 19.73 12.59
N ASN A 67 1.81 21.03 12.77
CA ASN A 67 2.38 21.92 11.77
C ASN A 67 3.41 21.17 10.95
N CYS A 68 2.94 20.42 9.94
CA CYS A 68 3.70 19.40 9.27
C CYS A 68 4.81 20.09 8.48
N ALA A 69 5.97 20.27 9.07
CA ALA A 69 7.17 20.83 8.44
C ALA A 69 7.57 20.08 7.15
N ARG A 70 6.92 18.92 6.88
CA ARG A 70 7.08 18.10 5.67
C ARG A 70 6.21 18.51 4.48
N MET A 71 5.34 19.46 4.60
CA MET A 71 5.03 20.26 3.43
C MET A 71 6.33 21.00 3.13
N GLY A 72 7.19 20.45 2.27
CA GLY A 72 8.48 21.00 1.88
C GLY A 72 8.46 22.51 1.65
N PRO A 73 9.49 23.20 1.24
CA PRO A 73 9.43 24.66 1.17
C PRO A 73 8.13 25.05 0.47
N ARG A 74 7.14 25.43 1.30
CA ARG A 74 5.75 25.77 0.90
C ARG A 74 5.69 26.93 -0.08
N ALA A 75 6.84 27.51 -0.37
CA ALA A 75 7.00 28.66 -1.25
C ALA A 75 6.54 28.42 -2.70
N GLU A 76 6.32 27.14 -3.10
CA GLU A 76 6.01 26.80 -4.50
C GLU A 76 4.61 26.19 -4.72
N LEU A 77 3.85 25.89 -3.65
CA LEU A 77 2.51 25.33 -3.80
C LEU A 77 1.45 26.42 -3.63
N ASP A 78 0.57 26.53 -4.62
CA ASP A 78 -0.55 27.43 -4.49
C ASP A 78 -1.53 26.95 -3.39
N GLU A 79 -2.24 27.89 -2.79
CA GLU A 79 -3.19 27.65 -1.70
C GLU A 79 -4.32 26.67 -2.13
N ALA A 80 -4.71 26.70 -3.40
CA ALA A 80 -5.73 25.81 -3.95
C ALA A 80 -5.26 24.36 -3.97
N THR A 81 -4.02 24.08 -4.35
CA THR A 81 -3.42 22.73 -4.35
C THR A 81 -3.30 22.19 -2.92
N VAL A 82 -2.91 23.03 -1.96
CA VAL A 82 -2.86 22.65 -0.53
C VAL A 82 -4.26 22.31 -0.02
N SER A 83 -5.23 23.17 -0.28
CA SER A 83 -6.62 22.98 0.13
C SER A 83 -7.20 21.71 -0.46
N GLU A 84 -7.00 21.42 -1.75
CA GLU A 84 -7.46 20.19 -2.38
C GLU A 84 -6.81 18.94 -1.76
N SER A 85 -5.53 19.00 -1.46
CA SER A 85 -4.83 17.87 -0.82
C SER A 85 -5.40 17.54 0.56
N ILE A 86 -5.88 18.54 1.29
CA ILE A 86 -6.58 18.35 2.57
C ILE A 86 -7.97 17.80 2.34
N LEU A 87 -8.79 18.44 1.50
CA LEU A 87 -10.17 18.05 1.24
C LEU A 87 -10.32 16.62 0.72
N THR A 88 -9.38 16.17 -0.09
CA THR A 88 -9.35 14.78 -0.61
C THR A 88 -8.64 13.80 0.34
N GLY A 89 -8.20 14.22 1.50
CA GLY A 89 -7.51 13.38 2.49
C GLY A 89 -6.08 12.98 2.14
N ARG A 90 -5.57 13.33 0.97
CA ARG A 90 -4.24 12.91 0.48
C ARG A 90 -3.11 13.31 1.42
N HIS A 91 -3.20 14.53 1.97
CA HIS A 91 -2.21 14.98 2.94
C HIS A 91 -2.11 13.99 4.12
N PHE A 92 -3.24 13.60 4.68
CA PHE A 92 -3.28 12.72 5.85
C PHE A 92 -2.75 11.31 5.53
N LEU A 93 -3.02 10.80 4.34
CA LEU A 93 -2.56 9.48 3.92
C LEU A 93 -1.03 9.38 3.74
N GLY A 94 -0.36 10.49 3.44
CA GLY A 94 1.09 10.59 3.32
C GLY A 94 1.80 11.10 4.56
N CYS A 95 1.07 11.66 5.52
CA CYS A 95 1.63 12.33 6.68
C CYS A 95 2.01 11.37 7.79
N ALA A 96 3.30 11.31 8.14
CA ALA A 96 3.79 10.44 9.21
C ALA A 96 3.16 10.76 10.59
N ALA A 97 2.70 12.02 10.81
CA ALA A 97 2.05 12.42 12.04
C ALA A 97 0.64 11.84 12.21
N CYS A 98 -0.01 11.42 11.11
CA CYS A 98 -1.39 10.93 11.12
C CYS A 98 -1.52 9.42 11.36
N GLY A 99 -0.45 8.74 11.78
CA GLY A 99 -0.53 7.33 12.19
C GLY A 99 -0.23 6.30 11.08
N THR A 100 0.63 6.66 10.11
CA THR A 100 1.09 5.73 9.05
C THR A 100 1.63 4.41 9.60
N TYR A 101 2.16 4.42 10.84
CA TYR A 101 2.69 3.25 11.51
C TYR A 101 1.62 2.17 11.78
N CYS A 102 0.40 2.57 12.19
CA CYS A 102 -0.68 1.60 12.42
C CYS A 102 -1.08 0.89 11.12
N ARG A 103 -1.22 1.67 10.03
CA ARG A 103 -1.53 1.12 8.71
C ARG A 103 -0.45 0.16 8.22
N HIS A 104 0.79 0.53 8.37
CA HIS A 104 1.92 -0.31 8.03
C HIS A 104 1.89 -1.63 8.81
N ASN A 105 1.73 -1.60 10.13
CA ASN A 105 1.74 -2.79 10.96
C ASN A 105 0.55 -3.72 10.69
N GLY A 106 -0.65 -3.17 10.46
CA GLY A 106 -1.81 -3.95 10.07
C GLY A 106 -1.56 -4.72 8.77
N LEU A 107 -1.00 -4.04 7.76
CA LEU A 107 -0.67 -4.69 6.49
C LEU A 107 0.45 -5.74 6.63
N VAL A 108 1.47 -5.50 7.46
CA VAL A 108 2.51 -6.50 7.78
C VAL A 108 1.88 -7.76 8.37
N GLN A 109 0.88 -7.61 9.25
CA GLN A 109 0.19 -8.75 9.84
C GLN A 109 -0.62 -9.53 8.81
N VAL A 110 -1.35 -8.87 7.93
CA VAL A 110 -2.10 -9.53 6.84
C VAL A 110 -1.16 -10.25 5.88
N LEU A 111 -0.01 -9.66 5.56
CA LEU A 111 1.02 -10.32 4.75
C LEU A 111 1.61 -11.56 5.44
N HIS A 112 1.86 -11.48 6.74
CA HIS A 112 2.31 -12.64 7.51
C HIS A 112 1.27 -13.76 7.47
N ASP A 113 -0.01 -13.43 7.62
CA ASP A 113 -1.10 -14.41 7.48
C ASP A 113 -1.14 -15.01 6.08
N PHE A 114 -0.95 -14.21 5.03
CA PHE A 114 -0.87 -14.70 3.65
C PHE A 114 0.28 -15.69 3.48
N PHE A 115 1.48 -15.35 3.92
CA PHE A 115 2.61 -16.26 3.82
C PHE A 115 2.39 -17.55 4.62
N ARG A 116 1.82 -17.46 5.81
CA ARG A 116 1.60 -18.61 6.68
C ARG A 116 0.46 -19.50 6.24
N LEU A 117 -0.70 -18.92 5.96
CA LEU A 117 -1.94 -19.67 5.73
C LEU A 117 -2.11 -20.06 4.27
N GLU A 118 -1.67 -19.21 3.34
CA GLU A 118 -1.86 -19.45 1.91
C GLU A 118 -0.63 -20.11 1.28
N MET A 119 0.57 -19.63 1.62
CA MET A 119 1.80 -20.18 1.05
C MET A 119 2.45 -21.27 1.93
N CYS A 120 1.89 -21.57 3.09
CA CYS A 120 2.41 -22.56 4.05
C CYS A 120 3.87 -22.25 4.49
N PHE A 121 4.27 -21.00 4.52
CA PHE A 121 5.58 -20.60 5.00
C PHE A 121 5.61 -20.49 6.52
N SER A 122 6.67 -20.96 7.14
CA SER A 122 7.02 -20.55 8.50
C SER A 122 7.64 -19.15 8.46
N GLY A 123 7.41 -18.35 9.49
CA GLY A 123 7.96 -17.02 9.47
C GLY A 123 7.76 -16.25 10.76
N ARG A 124 8.37 -15.08 10.82
CA ARG A 124 8.22 -14.13 11.91
C ARG A 124 8.07 -12.72 11.37
N THR A 125 7.18 -11.96 11.99
CA THR A 125 7.10 -10.51 11.83
C THR A 125 8.10 -9.84 12.77
N ARG A 126 8.25 -8.53 12.61
CA ARG A 126 9.18 -7.72 13.40
C ARG A 126 8.81 -7.78 14.89
N THR A 127 9.53 -8.65 15.62
CA THR A 127 9.77 -8.48 17.04
C THR A 127 11.15 -7.83 17.21
N VAL A 128 11.34 -7.05 18.26
CA VAL A 128 12.61 -6.33 18.48
C VAL A 128 13.79 -7.28 18.33
N GLY A 129 14.68 -7.00 17.40
CA GLY A 129 15.88 -7.77 17.13
C GLY A 129 15.75 -9.00 16.23
N SER A 130 14.52 -9.50 15.96
CA SER A 130 14.34 -10.79 15.29
C SER A 130 14.56 -10.78 13.78
N ASN A 131 14.35 -9.64 13.13
CA ASN A 131 14.47 -9.48 11.67
C ASN A 131 15.67 -8.62 11.26
N TYR A 132 16.70 -8.64 12.09
CA TYR A 132 17.96 -7.96 11.83
C TYR A 132 18.66 -8.54 10.60
N VAL A 133 19.05 -7.69 9.66
CA VAL A 133 19.72 -8.10 8.42
C VAL A 133 21.14 -7.57 8.27
N GLY A 134 21.58 -6.68 9.13
CA GLY A 134 22.96 -6.16 9.11
C GLY A 134 23.03 -4.69 9.50
N LYS A 135 24.19 -4.09 9.24
CA LYS A 135 24.43 -2.65 9.44
C LYS A 135 24.62 -1.96 8.10
N GLN A 136 24.16 -0.72 8.02
CA GLN A 136 24.49 0.19 6.94
C GLN A 136 25.12 1.45 7.57
N GLY A 137 26.43 1.58 7.45
CA GLY A 137 27.21 2.50 8.27
C GLY A 137 27.09 2.12 9.75
N THR A 138 26.71 3.07 10.61
CA THR A 138 26.51 2.87 12.05
C THR A 138 25.11 2.37 12.42
N SER A 139 24.16 2.34 11.47
CA SER A 139 22.75 2.06 11.75
C SER A 139 22.40 0.60 11.53
N ASP A 140 21.81 -0.05 12.52
CA ASP A 140 21.22 -1.38 12.40
C ASP A 140 20.01 -1.35 11.44
N ARG A 141 19.87 -2.40 10.62
CA ARG A 141 18.79 -2.57 9.67
C ARG A 141 17.96 -3.80 10.00
N TYR A 142 16.66 -3.61 9.97
CA TYR A 142 15.65 -4.64 10.23
C TYR A 142 14.64 -4.64 9.10
N THR A 143 14.24 -5.82 8.65
CA THR A 143 13.11 -5.99 7.73
C THR A 143 11.81 -6.14 8.52
N ASP A 144 10.66 -5.94 7.87
CA ASP A 144 9.36 -6.09 8.52
C ASP A 144 9.00 -7.55 8.77
N GLY A 145 9.46 -8.45 7.89
CA GLY A 145 9.25 -9.87 8.06
C GLY A 145 10.31 -10.72 7.39
N GLN A 146 10.43 -11.93 7.90
CA GLN A 146 11.22 -13.01 7.31
C GLN A 146 10.36 -14.27 7.28
N VAL A 147 10.32 -14.95 6.15
CA VAL A 147 9.59 -16.19 5.95
C VAL A 147 10.49 -17.21 5.28
N TRP A 148 10.33 -18.47 5.67
CA TRP A 148 11.16 -19.58 5.17
C TRP A 148 10.38 -20.88 5.18
N GLY A 149 10.93 -21.87 4.52
CA GLY A 149 10.41 -23.21 4.58
C GLY A 149 9.28 -23.46 3.61
N SER A 150 9.30 -22.81 2.43
CA SER A 150 8.42 -23.31 1.35
C SER A 150 8.74 -24.78 1.10
N PRO A 151 7.74 -25.68 1.20
CA PRO A 151 7.94 -27.08 0.88
C PRO A 151 8.48 -27.29 -0.54
N HIS A 152 8.26 -26.33 -1.44
CA HIS A 152 8.56 -26.45 -2.87
C HIS A 152 9.83 -25.73 -3.32
N THR A 153 10.27 -24.68 -2.62
CA THR A 153 11.38 -23.84 -3.10
C THR A 153 12.55 -23.75 -2.14
N GLY A 154 12.38 -24.09 -0.86
CA GLY A 154 13.38 -23.84 0.18
C GLY A 154 13.75 -22.37 0.37
N ALA A 155 13.03 -21.48 -0.32
CA ALA A 155 13.38 -20.06 -0.36
C ALA A 155 13.22 -19.41 1.02
N LYS A 156 14.22 -18.64 1.40
CA LYS A 156 14.18 -17.75 2.57
C LYS A 156 13.97 -16.33 2.08
N ILE A 157 12.83 -15.75 2.41
CA ILE A 157 12.44 -14.42 1.94
C ILE A 157 12.47 -13.45 3.12
N ALA A 158 13.13 -12.32 2.94
CA ALA A 158 12.99 -11.15 3.79
C ALA A 158 12.18 -10.09 3.04
N PHE A 159 11.24 -9.44 3.70
CA PHE A 159 10.42 -8.40 3.08
C PHE A 159 10.32 -7.15 3.95
N ASP A 160 10.16 -6.02 3.28
CA ASP A 160 9.93 -4.73 3.91
C ASP A 160 8.78 -4.03 3.20
N VAL A 161 7.80 -3.58 3.98
CA VAL A 161 6.51 -3.09 3.48
C VAL A 161 6.57 -1.57 3.30
N GLY A 162 5.95 -1.08 2.25
CA GLY A 162 5.71 0.34 2.05
C GLY A 162 4.30 0.60 1.57
N ILE A 163 3.73 1.73 1.96
CA ILE A 163 2.45 2.20 1.45
C ILE A 163 2.67 3.61 0.94
N VAL A 164 2.43 3.80 -0.35
CA VAL A 164 2.63 5.07 -1.03
C VAL A 164 1.30 5.70 -1.43
N GLU A 165 1.22 7.02 -1.28
CA GLU A 165 0.16 7.81 -1.91
C GLU A 165 0.65 8.21 -3.31
N PRO A 166 0.12 7.60 -4.38
CA PRO A 166 0.67 7.77 -5.72
C PRO A 166 0.51 9.20 -6.25
N ASN A 167 -0.40 9.95 -5.68
CA ASN A 167 -0.64 11.35 -6.05
C ASN A 167 0.01 12.35 -5.09
N SER A 168 0.93 11.91 -4.22
CA SER A 168 1.57 12.83 -3.28
C SER A 168 2.51 13.78 -4.01
N ILE A 169 2.47 15.05 -3.61
CA ILE A 169 3.30 16.13 -4.15
C ILE A 169 4.80 15.82 -3.99
N SER A 170 5.18 15.12 -2.91
CA SER A 170 6.55 14.73 -2.63
C SER A 170 7.14 13.76 -3.67
N HIS A 171 6.31 12.92 -4.29
CA HIS A 171 6.75 12.04 -5.39
C HIS A 171 6.85 12.80 -6.71
N SER A 172 5.95 13.74 -6.96
CA SER A 172 5.99 14.61 -8.15
C SER A 172 7.23 15.50 -8.17
N ALA A 173 7.60 16.08 -7.04
CA ALA A 173 8.76 16.97 -6.91
C ALA A 173 10.11 16.22 -7.04
N ARG A 174 10.20 14.95 -6.58
CA ARG A 174 11.43 14.17 -6.68
C ARG A 174 11.74 13.70 -8.09
N SER A 175 10.73 13.46 -8.90
CA SER A 175 10.92 12.97 -10.27
C SER A 175 11.37 14.03 -11.26
N GLY A 176 11.38 15.31 -10.88
CA GLY A 176 11.79 16.42 -11.77
C GLY A 176 10.99 16.51 -13.06
N CYS A 177 9.90 15.79 -13.17
CA CYS A 177 9.21 15.55 -14.42
C CYS A 177 7.72 15.84 -14.29
N ASN A 178 7.26 16.84 -15.03
CA ASN A 178 5.83 17.07 -15.29
C ASN A 178 5.12 15.85 -15.93
N GLN A 179 5.89 14.79 -16.27
CA GLN A 179 5.39 13.53 -16.86
C GLN A 179 5.04 12.46 -15.82
N SER A 180 5.22 12.70 -14.51
CA SER A 180 4.92 11.70 -13.48
C SER A 180 3.44 11.33 -13.42
N PHE A 181 2.55 12.18 -13.89
CA PHE A 181 1.14 11.89 -14.02
C PHE A 181 0.81 10.77 -15.03
N LEU A 182 1.73 10.43 -15.92
CA LEU A 182 1.54 9.38 -16.92
C LEU A 182 1.98 7.99 -16.44
N ASN A 183 2.74 7.91 -15.34
CA ASN A 183 3.24 6.63 -14.84
C ASN A 183 2.73 6.33 -13.42
N VAL A 184 1.57 5.72 -13.37
CA VAL A 184 0.86 5.32 -12.14
C VAL A 184 1.73 4.48 -11.18
N ASN A 185 2.70 3.75 -11.72
CA ASN A 185 3.59 2.90 -10.95
C ASN A 185 4.89 3.60 -10.56
N ALA A 186 5.08 4.87 -10.91
CA ALA A 186 6.35 5.57 -10.62
C ALA A 186 6.64 5.61 -9.12
N GLY A 187 5.66 6.02 -8.31
CA GLY A 187 5.82 6.09 -6.86
C GLY A 187 6.11 4.74 -6.21
N THR A 188 5.44 3.67 -6.64
CA THR A 188 5.70 2.32 -6.13
C THR A 188 7.09 1.82 -6.55
N ARG A 189 7.49 2.05 -7.80
CA ARG A 189 8.83 1.66 -8.29
C ARG A 189 9.96 2.43 -7.62
N ASP A 190 9.77 3.70 -7.32
CA ASP A 190 10.77 4.50 -6.61
C ASP A 190 10.95 3.99 -5.19
N GLU A 191 9.88 3.71 -4.48
CA GLU A 191 9.95 3.13 -3.14
C GLU A 191 10.54 1.71 -3.17
N GLU A 192 10.19 0.88 -4.15
CA GLU A 192 10.81 -0.43 -4.36
C GLU A 192 12.33 -0.32 -4.55
N ARG A 193 12.78 0.61 -5.40
CA ARG A 193 14.21 0.86 -5.65
C ARG A 193 14.95 1.30 -4.39
N GLU A 194 14.37 2.21 -3.61
CA GLU A 194 14.98 2.68 -2.35
C GLU A 194 15.10 1.54 -1.33
N LYS A 195 14.08 0.69 -1.20
CA LYS A 195 14.14 -0.49 -0.33
C LYS A 195 15.16 -1.51 -0.82
N VAL A 196 15.20 -1.80 -2.11
CA VAL A 196 16.21 -2.69 -2.71
C VAL A 196 17.63 -2.19 -2.43
N LYS A 197 17.89 -0.90 -2.66
CA LYS A 197 19.18 -0.26 -2.36
C LYS A 197 19.58 -0.40 -0.89
N ARG A 198 18.61 -0.33 0.01
CA ARG A 198 18.82 -0.38 1.46
C ARG A 198 19.06 -1.79 2.00
N TYR A 199 18.36 -2.78 1.48
CA TYR A 199 18.27 -4.09 2.12
C TYR A 199 18.87 -5.26 1.30
N LYS A 200 18.87 -5.20 -0.02
CA LYS A 200 19.21 -6.36 -0.88
C LYS A 200 20.57 -6.96 -0.55
N VAL A 201 21.60 -6.13 -0.43
CA VAL A 201 22.98 -6.60 -0.15
C VAL A 201 23.04 -7.28 1.21
N LEU A 202 22.47 -6.66 2.25
CA LEU A 202 22.47 -7.18 3.61
C LEU A 202 21.69 -8.51 3.71
N CYS A 203 20.56 -8.62 3.03
CA CYS A 203 19.79 -9.85 2.99
C CYS A 203 20.53 -10.97 2.25
N ASN A 204 21.13 -10.68 1.11
CA ASN A 204 21.93 -11.66 0.35
C ASN A 204 23.10 -12.22 1.15
N GLN A 205 23.80 -11.40 1.93
CA GLN A 205 24.88 -11.84 2.83
C GLN A 205 24.41 -12.84 3.90
N ARG A 206 23.10 -12.90 4.17
CA ARG A 206 22.46 -13.83 5.10
C ARG A 206 21.73 -14.98 4.40
N GLY A 207 21.90 -15.13 3.10
CA GLY A 207 21.20 -16.14 2.33
C GLY A 207 19.68 -15.92 2.25
N LEU A 208 19.24 -14.65 2.36
CA LEU A 208 17.85 -14.25 2.24
C LEU A 208 17.60 -13.56 0.91
N THR A 209 16.53 -13.91 0.22
CA THR A 209 16.04 -13.15 -0.93
C THR A 209 15.23 -11.96 -0.42
N PHE A 210 15.64 -10.75 -0.76
CA PHE A 210 14.89 -9.55 -0.37
C PHE A 210 13.82 -9.21 -1.39
N VAL A 211 12.58 -9.02 -0.92
CA VAL A 211 11.44 -8.59 -1.73
C VAL A 211 10.80 -7.33 -1.12
N PRO A 212 10.87 -6.18 -1.79
CA PRO A 212 10.10 -5.02 -1.38
C PRO A 212 8.61 -5.26 -1.66
N ILE A 213 7.76 -5.02 -0.68
CA ILE A 213 6.30 -5.18 -0.81
C ILE A 213 5.66 -3.81 -0.68
N ILE A 214 5.31 -3.22 -1.81
CA ILE A 214 4.73 -1.88 -1.84
C ILE A 214 3.26 -1.95 -2.23
N PHE A 215 2.44 -1.20 -1.51
CA PHE A 215 1.03 -0.99 -1.85
C PHE A 215 0.77 0.50 -2.06
N THR A 216 -0.27 0.81 -2.81
CA THR A 216 -0.81 2.16 -2.84
C THR A 216 -1.88 2.34 -1.76
N THR A 217 -2.18 3.57 -1.41
CA THR A 217 -3.29 3.90 -0.50
C THR A 217 -4.65 3.44 -1.02
N CYS A 218 -4.77 3.13 -2.30
CA CYS A 218 -5.97 2.54 -2.91
C CYS A 218 -5.94 1.00 -2.95
N GLY A 219 -4.92 0.35 -2.36
CA GLY A 219 -4.78 -1.10 -2.35
C GLY A 219 -4.10 -1.70 -3.57
N GLY A 220 -3.60 -0.88 -4.51
CA GLY A 220 -2.83 -1.36 -5.65
C GLY A 220 -1.51 -1.99 -5.21
N MET A 221 -1.12 -3.12 -5.80
CA MET A 221 0.12 -3.83 -5.50
C MET A 221 1.29 -3.36 -6.35
N GLY A 222 2.46 -3.19 -5.75
CA GLY A 222 3.72 -2.91 -6.46
C GLY A 222 4.21 -4.09 -7.30
N GLU A 223 5.03 -3.76 -8.28
CA GLU A 223 5.46 -4.70 -9.32
C GLU A 223 6.37 -5.82 -8.78
N ALA A 224 7.24 -5.50 -7.82
CA ALA A 224 8.14 -6.49 -7.23
C ALA A 224 7.39 -7.60 -6.51
N PHE A 225 6.38 -7.26 -5.70
CA PHE A 225 5.53 -8.24 -5.03
C PHE A 225 4.74 -9.07 -6.03
N GLN A 226 4.13 -8.43 -7.05
CA GLN A 226 3.38 -9.14 -8.09
C GLN A 226 4.25 -10.18 -8.80
N ARG A 227 5.44 -9.79 -9.29
CA ARG A 227 6.30 -10.66 -10.11
C ARG A 227 6.99 -11.76 -9.31
N GLN A 228 7.44 -11.47 -8.08
CA GLN A 228 8.31 -12.38 -7.33
C GLN A 228 7.54 -13.34 -6.43
N ILE A 229 6.33 -12.96 -6.00
CA ILE A 229 5.56 -13.73 -5.02
C ILE A 229 4.14 -14.02 -5.54
N TRP A 230 3.37 -12.99 -5.84
CA TRP A 230 1.94 -13.10 -6.11
C TRP A 230 1.61 -13.95 -7.35
N HIS A 231 2.13 -13.57 -8.51
CA HIS A 231 1.86 -14.31 -9.75
C HIS A 231 2.46 -15.72 -9.76
N PRO A 232 3.73 -15.94 -9.34
CA PRO A 232 4.28 -17.28 -9.25
C PRO A 232 3.49 -18.20 -8.33
N HIS A 233 3.04 -17.69 -7.17
CA HIS A 233 2.23 -18.47 -6.25
C HIS A 233 0.90 -18.90 -6.88
N TRP A 234 0.13 -17.96 -7.43
CA TRP A 234 -1.18 -18.28 -7.99
C TRP A 234 -1.09 -19.14 -9.25
N LYS A 235 -0.07 -18.96 -10.07
CA LYS A 235 0.19 -19.83 -11.22
C LYS A 235 0.42 -21.29 -10.79
N ARG A 236 1.13 -21.51 -9.67
CA ARG A 236 1.33 -22.82 -9.11
C ARG A 236 0.03 -23.41 -8.54
N VAL A 237 -0.70 -22.62 -7.73
CA VAL A 237 -1.99 -23.06 -7.15
C VAL A 237 -2.98 -23.44 -8.25
N GLU A 238 -3.09 -22.64 -9.31
CA GLU A 238 -3.94 -22.90 -10.46
C GLU A 238 -3.54 -24.21 -11.17
N ALA A 239 -2.25 -24.52 -11.27
CA ALA A 239 -1.75 -25.77 -11.84
C ALA A 239 -2.05 -26.98 -10.93
N GLU A 240 -1.79 -26.87 -9.63
CA GLU A 240 -2.08 -27.90 -8.62
C GLU A 240 -3.59 -28.21 -8.56
N ASP A 241 -4.44 -27.16 -8.55
CA ASP A 241 -5.90 -27.32 -8.57
C ASP A 241 -6.38 -28.01 -9.86
N ALA A 242 -5.78 -27.70 -11.02
CA ALA A 242 -6.09 -28.36 -12.28
C ALA A 242 -5.74 -29.84 -12.27
N GLU A 243 -4.57 -30.23 -11.72
CA GLU A 243 -4.18 -31.62 -11.57
C GLU A 243 -5.15 -32.39 -10.66
N MET A 244 -5.61 -31.76 -9.59
CA MET A 244 -6.57 -32.33 -8.64
C MET A 244 -8.02 -32.28 -9.13
N LYS A 245 -8.26 -31.75 -10.34
CA LYS A 245 -9.62 -31.53 -10.90
C LYS A 245 -10.50 -30.62 -10.01
N ILE A 246 -9.87 -29.72 -9.25
CA ILE A 246 -10.58 -28.71 -8.49
C ILE A 246 -11.04 -27.63 -9.45
N SER A 247 -12.26 -27.10 -9.24
CA SER A 247 -12.78 -26.03 -10.08
C SER A 247 -11.89 -24.78 -10.02
N GLU A 248 -11.54 -24.21 -11.18
CA GLU A 248 -10.82 -22.94 -11.31
C GLU A 248 -11.44 -21.81 -10.47
N TRP A 249 -12.74 -21.89 -10.22
CA TRP A 249 -13.46 -20.93 -9.40
C TRP A 249 -12.95 -20.90 -7.95
N VAL A 250 -12.44 -22.00 -7.41
CA VAL A 250 -11.94 -22.10 -6.03
C VAL A 250 -10.66 -21.29 -5.87
N SER A 251 -9.67 -21.52 -6.72
CA SER A 251 -8.41 -20.73 -6.71
C SER A 251 -8.66 -19.26 -6.97
N ARG A 252 -9.55 -18.96 -7.93
CA ARG A 252 -9.95 -17.57 -8.21
C ARG A 252 -10.60 -16.89 -7.00
N LYS A 253 -11.50 -17.57 -6.29
CA LYS A 253 -12.13 -17.06 -5.06
C LYS A 253 -11.09 -16.81 -3.96
N ARG A 254 -10.18 -17.74 -3.71
CA ARG A 254 -9.09 -17.58 -2.74
C ARG A 254 -8.22 -16.38 -3.07
N LYS A 255 -7.83 -16.21 -4.32
CA LYS A 255 -7.05 -15.09 -4.83
C LYS A 255 -7.76 -13.75 -4.58
N LEU A 256 -9.04 -13.65 -4.92
CA LEU A 256 -9.86 -12.46 -4.68
C LEU A 256 -10.02 -12.15 -3.19
N MET A 257 -10.17 -13.17 -2.35
CA MET A 257 -10.26 -12.99 -0.89
C MET A 257 -8.99 -12.34 -0.33
N TRP A 258 -7.81 -12.77 -0.75
CA TRP A 258 -6.56 -12.16 -0.29
C TRP A 258 -6.39 -10.72 -0.80
N MET A 259 -6.76 -10.47 -2.07
CA MET A 259 -6.78 -9.11 -2.60
C MET A 259 -7.71 -8.20 -1.78
N ALA A 260 -8.90 -8.69 -1.45
CA ALA A 260 -9.86 -7.98 -0.62
C ALA A 260 -9.30 -7.73 0.80
N ARG A 261 -8.66 -8.71 1.43
CA ARG A 261 -8.05 -8.54 2.77
C ARG A 261 -6.99 -7.45 2.78
N PHE A 262 -6.07 -7.42 1.82
CA PHE A 262 -5.09 -6.34 1.72
C PHE A 262 -5.76 -4.98 1.55
N GLY A 263 -6.70 -4.88 0.63
CA GLY A 263 -7.42 -3.63 0.35
C GLY A 263 -8.26 -3.15 1.54
N THR A 264 -8.96 -4.05 2.22
CA THR A 264 -9.77 -3.73 3.41
C THR A 264 -8.91 -3.23 4.56
N GLU A 265 -7.77 -3.86 4.81
CA GLU A 265 -6.86 -3.42 5.87
C GLU A 265 -6.33 -2.01 5.60
N ILE A 266 -5.94 -1.73 4.36
CA ILE A 266 -5.51 -0.39 3.95
C ILE A 266 -6.65 0.62 4.12
N ALA A 267 -7.88 0.28 3.71
CA ALA A 267 -9.04 1.15 3.79
C ALA A 267 -9.41 1.49 5.23
N LYS A 268 -9.44 0.50 6.14
CA LYS A 268 -9.70 0.69 7.57
C LYS A 268 -8.72 1.67 8.21
N HIS A 269 -7.45 1.47 7.95
CA HIS A 269 -6.42 2.35 8.50
C HIS A 269 -6.37 3.73 7.85
N ASN A 270 -6.69 3.85 6.58
CA ASN A 270 -6.85 5.15 5.93
C ASN A 270 -7.98 5.95 6.59
N ALA A 271 -9.13 5.30 6.82
CA ALA A 271 -10.27 5.92 7.49
C ALA A 271 -9.91 6.35 8.92
N LEU A 272 -9.22 5.50 9.66
CA LEU A 272 -8.75 5.82 11.02
C LEU A 272 -7.80 7.03 11.04
N MET A 273 -6.88 7.13 10.07
CA MET A 273 -5.97 8.27 9.97
C MET A 273 -6.72 9.58 9.71
N ILE A 274 -7.74 9.54 8.87
CA ILE A 274 -8.57 10.69 8.53
C ILE A 274 -9.46 11.10 9.72
N SER A 275 -10.14 10.13 10.34
CA SER A 275 -11.01 10.38 11.50
C SER A 275 -10.25 10.99 12.69
N ARG A 276 -9.02 10.55 12.93
CA ARG A 276 -8.15 11.16 13.96
C ARG A 276 -7.82 12.60 13.66
N SER A 277 -7.70 12.95 12.38
CA SER A 277 -7.44 14.34 11.95
C SER A 277 -8.70 15.21 12.08
N GLN A 278 -9.91 14.63 11.95
CA GLN A 278 -11.19 15.34 12.16
C GLN A 278 -11.45 15.64 13.63
N ASN A 279 -11.29 14.65 14.52
CA ASN A 279 -11.58 14.77 15.95
C ASN A 279 -10.74 15.83 16.67
N ILE A 280 -9.69 16.33 16.07
CA ILE A 280 -8.85 17.38 16.65
C ILE A 280 -9.26 18.76 16.13
N ALA A 281 -9.88 18.85 14.96
CA ALA A 281 -10.49 20.07 14.49
C ALA A 281 -11.71 20.48 15.36
N ASP A 282 -12.35 19.49 16.00
CA ASP A 282 -13.54 19.72 16.88
C ASP A 282 -13.16 20.08 18.32
N CYS A 283 -11.87 20.03 18.68
CA CYS A 283 -11.36 20.34 20.03
C CYS A 283 -10.67 21.70 20.14
N GLU A 284 -10.54 22.47 19.07
CA GLU A 284 -10.04 23.86 19.04
C GLU A 284 -11.21 24.84 18.85
#